data_be89d65802eaaef2c978f5b16417aadb
#
_entry.id   be89d65802eaaef2c978f5b16417aadb
#
_cell.length_a   1.000
_cell.length_b   1.000
_cell.length_c   1.000
_cell.angle_alpha   90.00
_cell.angle_beta   90.00
_cell.angle_gamma   90.00
#
_symmetry.space_group_name_H-M   'P 1'
#
loop_
_entity.id
_entity.type
_entity.pdbx_description
1 polymer ?
#
loop_
_entity_poly.entity_id
_entity_poly.type
_entity_poly.pdbx_seq_one_letter_code
_entity_poly.pdbx_strand_id
1 'polypeptide(L)'
;MSKNPDAFVRLINALKILPNVGPKSAQRMAYQLLQYKREEAQELVDALQFALRQVQHCRMCNTFCEGELCEICADEKREKSRLMIVHMPADVSSMEAANCHDGLYFVLMGQVSPAQGMDISAVALDKLVARLQASDIEEIIIATNFTAEGDATAYILAELFKNLPYKVSRLARGIPLGGEMEYVDAGTLAQAVYDRRNIQS
;
A
#
# COMPACT_ATOMS: atom_id res chain seq x y z
N MET A 1 12.00 6.59 43.26
CA MET A 1 11.25 5.35 43.02
C MET A 1 10.25 5.60 41.89
N SER A 2 10.57 5.22 40.68
CA SER A 2 9.65 5.32 39.51
C SER A 2 8.55 4.28 39.75
N LYS A 3 7.34 4.73 40.12
CA LYS A 3 6.17 3.84 40.14
C LYS A 3 5.91 3.37 38.70
N ASN A 4 6.14 2.08 38.43
CA ASN A 4 5.63 1.48 37.20
C ASN A 4 4.15 1.83 37.08
N PRO A 5 3.70 2.39 35.95
CA PRO A 5 2.27 2.72 35.79
C PRO A 5 1.43 1.44 35.98
N ASP A 6 0.26 1.61 36.62
CA ASP A 6 -0.74 0.57 36.78
C ASP A 6 -0.97 -0.16 35.45
N ALA A 7 -1.18 -1.47 35.50
CA ALA A 7 -1.40 -2.32 34.32
C ALA A 7 -2.54 -1.80 33.42
N PHE A 8 -3.58 -1.25 34.03
CA PHE A 8 -4.69 -0.64 33.29
C PHE A 8 -4.24 0.61 32.51
N VAL A 9 -3.43 1.47 33.14
CA VAL A 9 -2.88 2.68 32.49
C VAL A 9 -1.91 2.29 31.36
N ARG A 10 -1.13 1.23 31.53
CA ARG A 10 -0.27 0.71 30.46
C ARG A 10 -1.07 0.23 29.26
N LEU A 11 -2.18 -0.49 29.45
CA LEU A 11 -3.06 -0.91 28.38
C LEU A 11 -3.67 0.28 27.62
N ILE A 12 -4.17 1.30 28.36
CA ILE A 12 -4.70 2.51 27.73
C ILE A 12 -3.64 3.19 26.87
N ASN A 13 -2.40 3.31 27.38
CA ASN A 13 -1.32 3.91 26.63
C ASN A 13 -0.90 3.10 25.39
N ALA A 14 -0.93 1.77 25.48
CA ALA A 14 -0.67 0.89 24.35
C ALA A 14 -1.75 1.05 23.26
N LEU A 15 -3.02 1.11 23.63
CA LEU A 15 -4.12 1.29 22.66
C LEU A 15 -4.08 2.64 21.93
N LYS A 16 -3.45 3.66 22.49
CA LYS A 16 -3.29 4.97 21.83
C LYS A 16 -2.31 4.98 20.64
N ILE A 17 -1.55 3.92 20.43
CA ILE A 17 -0.71 3.77 19.23
C ILE A 17 -1.54 3.54 17.97
N LEU A 18 -2.78 3.08 18.13
CA LEU A 18 -3.67 2.84 16.99
C LEU A 18 -4.14 4.17 16.38
N PRO A 19 -4.22 4.24 15.04
CA PRO A 19 -4.66 5.46 14.37
C PRO A 19 -6.09 5.81 14.80
N ASN A 20 -6.36 7.11 14.98
CA ASN A 20 -7.65 7.66 15.43
C ASN A 20 -8.11 7.23 16.84
N VAL A 21 -7.24 6.60 17.65
CA VAL A 21 -7.54 6.22 19.02
C VAL A 21 -7.00 7.27 19.99
N GLY A 22 -7.89 8.21 20.40
CA GLY A 22 -7.60 9.18 21.44
C GLY A 22 -7.75 8.60 22.86
N PRO A 23 -7.40 9.40 23.92
CA PRO A 23 -7.43 8.92 25.31
C PRO A 23 -8.76 8.35 25.77
N LYS A 24 -9.88 9.00 25.39
CA LYS A 24 -11.24 8.53 25.76
C LYS A 24 -11.60 7.21 25.08
N SER A 25 -11.25 7.06 23.79
CA SER A 25 -11.49 5.81 23.04
C SER A 25 -10.64 4.68 23.59
N ALA A 26 -9.35 4.92 23.86
CA ALA A 26 -8.44 3.94 24.46
C ALA A 26 -8.96 3.45 25.83
N GLN A 27 -9.42 4.36 26.67
CA GLN A 27 -9.98 4.00 27.97
C GLN A 27 -11.24 3.13 27.84
N ARG A 28 -12.14 3.50 26.93
CA ARG A 28 -13.36 2.71 26.67
C ARG A 28 -13.04 1.32 26.11
N MET A 29 -12.07 1.22 25.20
CA MET A 29 -11.60 -0.07 24.67
C MET A 29 -11.00 -0.93 25.79
N ALA A 30 -10.15 -0.34 26.66
CA ALA A 30 -9.56 -1.07 27.79
C ALA A 30 -10.62 -1.63 28.74
N TYR A 31 -11.67 -0.86 29.08
CA TYR A 31 -12.81 -1.36 29.85
C TYR A 31 -13.53 -2.49 29.13
N GLN A 32 -13.84 -2.33 27.85
CA GLN A 32 -14.53 -3.35 27.06
C GLN A 32 -13.77 -4.67 27.05
N LEU A 33 -12.47 -4.62 26.79
CA LEU A 33 -11.60 -5.81 26.74
C LEU A 33 -11.51 -6.52 28.10
N LEU A 34 -11.30 -5.76 29.19
CA LEU A 34 -11.06 -6.36 30.50
C LEU A 34 -12.33 -6.80 31.23
N GLN A 35 -13.45 -6.13 31.00
CA GLN A 35 -14.71 -6.40 31.72
C GLN A 35 -15.63 -7.34 30.95
N TYR A 36 -15.73 -7.21 29.62
CA TYR A 36 -16.77 -7.88 28.85
C TYR A 36 -16.25 -8.84 27.78
N LYS A 37 -14.98 -8.69 27.38
CA LYS A 37 -14.38 -9.37 26.24
C LYS A 37 -13.02 -9.98 26.58
N ARG A 38 -12.92 -10.66 27.70
CA ARG A 38 -11.62 -11.10 28.23
C ARG A 38 -11.02 -12.25 27.44
N GLU A 39 -11.85 -13.16 26.92
CA GLU A 39 -11.43 -14.26 26.07
C GLU A 39 -10.98 -13.72 24.70
N GLU A 40 -11.78 -12.87 24.07
CA GLU A 40 -11.44 -12.25 22.79
C GLU A 40 -10.21 -11.30 22.92
N ALA A 41 -9.99 -10.73 24.11
CA ALA A 41 -8.76 -9.98 24.39
C ALA A 41 -7.53 -10.87 24.40
N GLN A 42 -7.66 -12.09 24.92
CA GLN A 42 -6.56 -13.09 24.88
C GLN A 42 -6.31 -13.55 23.45
N GLU A 43 -7.34 -13.83 22.67
CA GLU A 43 -7.21 -14.16 21.24
C GLU A 43 -6.49 -13.05 20.45
N LEU A 44 -6.82 -11.77 20.74
CA LEU A 44 -6.13 -10.63 20.14
C LEU A 44 -4.63 -10.60 20.49
N VAL A 45 -4.29 -10.87 21.75
CA VAL A 45 -2.88 -10.95 22.19
C VAL A 45 -2.16 -12.06 21.45
N ASP A 46 -2.77 -13.24 21.35
CA ASP A 46 -2.17 -14.41 20.69
C ASP A 46 -1.98 -14.14 19.19
N ALA A 47 -2.98 -13.56 18.53
CA ALA A 47 -2.92 -13.18 17.12
C ALA A 47 -1.83 -12.15 16.85
N LEU A 48 -1.72 -11.12 17.69
CA LEU A 48 -0.65 -10.12 17.57
C LEU A 48 0.74 -10.73 17.78
N GLN A 49 0.88 -11.59 18.78
CA GLN A 49 2.16 -12.27 19.03
C GLN A 49 2.54 -13.20 17.88
N PHE A 50 1.57 -13.91 17.31
CA PHE A 50 1.79 -14.77 16.16
C PHE A 50 2.21 -13.95 14.94
N ALA A 51 1.47 -12.91 14.60
CA ALA A 51 1.76 -12.03 13.47
C ALA A 51 3.16 -11.38 13.57
N LEU A 52 3.52 -10.87 14.75
CA LEU A 52 4.85 -10.27 14.98
C LEU A 52 6.02 -11.24 14.80
N ARG A 53 5.78 -12.55 14.93
CA ARG A 53 6.83 -13.58 14.75
C ARG A 53 6.88 -14.12 13.32
N GLN A 54 5.73 -14.20 12.64
CA GLN A 54 5.59 -14.91 11.38
C GLN A 54 5.56 -13.99 10.17
N VAL A 55 4.97 -12.78 10.33
CA VAL A 55 4.80 -11.86 9.20
C VAL A 55 6.09 -11.09 8.95
N GLN A 56 6.56 -11.19 7.73
CA GLN A 56 7.73 -10.46 7.22
C GLN A 56 7.42 -9.85 5.85
N HIS A 57 8.38 -9.14 5.29
CA HIS A 57 8.26 -8.62 3.93
C HIS A 57 8.72 -9.66 2.90
N CYS A 58 7.90 -9.90 1.88
CA CYS A 58 8.30 -10.67 0.72
C CYS A 58 9.59 -10.10 0.13
N ARG A 59 10.59 -10.94 -0.04
CA ARG A 59 11.91 -10.55 -0.58
C ARG A 59 11.81 -9.92 -1.97
N MET A 60 10.82 -10.31 -2.76
CA MET A 60 10.67 -9.88 -4.14
C MET A 60 9.78 -8.64 -4.30
N CYS A 61 8.61 -8.59 -3.68
CA CYS A 61 7.62 -7.53 -3.90
C CYS A 61 7.41 -6.61 -2.70
N ASN A 62 8.07 -6.89 -1.56
CA ASN A 62 7.97 -6.12 -0.33
C ASN A 62 6.56 -6.10 0.33
N THR A 63 5.59 -6.91 -0.15
CA THR A 63 4.31 -7.09 0.58
C THR A 63 4.51 -7.92 1.86
N PHE A 64 3.50 -7.97 2.73
CA PHE A 64 3.53 -8.86 3.87
C PHE A 64 3.32 -10.32 3.46
N CYS A 65 4.09 -11.24 4.06
CA CYS A 65 3.94 -12.68 3.89
C CYS A 65 4.53 -13.42 5.11
N GLU A 66 4.21 -14.70 5.25
CA GLU A 66 4.76 -15.56 6.32
C GLU A 66 6.06 -16.28 5.90
N GLY A 67 6.36 -16.35 4.61
CA GLY A 67 7.56 -16.99 4.08
C GLY A 67 8.48 -15.98 3.37
N GLU A 68 9.54 -16.47 2.74
CA GLU A 68 10.45 -15.62 1.94
C GLU A 68 9.75 -14.94 0.77
N LEU A 69 8.77 -15.63 0.14
CA LEU A 69 7.99 -15.17 -0.99
C LEU A 69 6.50 -15.23 -0.67
N CYS A 70 5.77 -14.21 -1.11
CA CYS A 70 4.31 -14.25 -1.12
C CYS A 70 3.79 -15.18 -2.23
N GLU A 71 2.51 -15.54 -2.17
CA GLU A 71 1.86 -16.44 -3.13
C GLU A 71 2.01 -15.95 -4.58
N ILE A 72 1.86 -14.63 -4.81
CA ILE A 72 1.99 -14.04 -6.15
C ILE A 72 3.43 -14.17 -6.69
N CYS A 73 4.43 -13.90 -5.85
CA CYS A 73 5.83 -14.00 -6.27
C CYS A 73 6.31 -15.45 -6.43
N ALA A 74 5.67 -16.39 -5.75
CA ALA A 74 5.95 -17.83 -5.86
C ALA A 74 5.23 -18.48 -7.05
N ASP A 75 4.23 -17.84 -7.61
CA ASP A 75 3.47 -18.40 -8.74
C ASP A 75 4.28 -18.29 -10.04
N GLU A 76 4.68 -19.45 -10.57
CA GLU A 76 5.44 -19.56 -11.82
C GLU A 76 4.65 -19.17 -13.08
N LYS A 77 3.32 -19.11 -12.99
CA LYS A 77 2.45 -18.76 -14.11
C LYS A 77 2.35 -17.26 -14.36
N ARG A 78 2.82 -16.44 -13.42
CA ARG A 78 2.79 -14.98 -13.57
C ARG A 78 3.72 -14.50 -14.65
N GLU A 79 3.29 -13.46 -15.38
CA GLU A 79 4.10 -12.77 -16.39
C GLU A 79 5.24 -12.01 -15.71
N LYS A 80 6.48 -12.47 -15.92
CA LYS A 80 7.66 -11.98 -15.17
C LYS A 80 8.26 -10.70 -15.74
N SER A 81 7.95 -10.36 -16.98
CA SER A 81 8.47 -9.15 -17.64
C SER A 81 7.71 -7.88 -17.26
N ARG A 82 6.57 -7.99 -16.57
CA ARG A 82 5.69 -6.87 -16.23
C ARG A 82 5.62 -6.65 -14.73
N LEU A 83 5.95 -5.43 -14.26
CA LEU A 83 5.92 -5.06 -12.87
C LEU A 83 4.95 -3.90 -12.62
N MET A 84 3.96 -4.11 -11.74
CA MET A 84 3.08 -3.04 -11.26
C MET A 84 3.57 -2.53 -9.91
N ILE A 85 3.83 -1.24 -9.80
CA ILE A 85 4.27 -0.58 -8.56
C ILE A 85 3.05 0.05 -7.89
N VAL A 86 2.75 -0.42 -6.68
CA VAL A 86 1.61 0.03 -5.87
C VAL A 86 2.09 0.63 -4.55
N HIS A 87 1.21 1.36 -3.88
CA HIS A 87 1.52 2.05 -2.64
C HIS A 87 1.49 1.10 -1.43
N MET A 88 0.41 0.34 -1.26
CA MET A 88 0.14 -0.49 -0.08
C MET A 88 -0.26 -1.92 -0.47
N PRO A 89 -0.14 -2.90 0.43
CA PRO A 89 -0.61 -4.27 0.17
C PRO A 89 -2.09 -4.37 -0.20
N ALA A 90 -2.93 -3.47 0.33
CA ALA A 90 -4.35 -3.40 -0.01
C ALA A 90 -4.60 -3.11 -1.51
N ASP A 91 -3.70 -2.35 -2.16
CA ASP A 91 -3.80 -2.07 -3.59
C ASP A 91 -3.57 -3.34 -4.41
N VAL A 92 -2.63 -4.21 -3.99
CA VAL A 92 -2.42 -5.52 -4.61
C VAL A 92 -3.71 -6.34 -4.56
N SER A 93 -4.33 -6.42 -3.38
CA SER A 93 -5.59 -7.16 -3.20
C SER A 93 -6.71 -6.63 -4.11
N SER A 94 -6.78 -5.30 -4.27
CA SER A 94 -7.77 -4.67 -5.15
C SER A 94 -7.52 -4.98 -6.63
N MET A 95 -6.26 -4.96 -7.08
CA MET A 95 -5.88 -5.30 -8.46
C MET A 95 -6.11 -6.78 -8.77
N GLU A 96 -5.78 -7.68 -7.84
CA GLU A 96 -6.05 -9.11 -7.98
C GLU A 96 -7.56 -9.39 -8.03
N ALA A 97 -8.36 -8.73 -7.19
CA ALA A 97 -9.82 -8.86 -7.22
C ALA A 97 -10.43 -8.36 -8.55
N ALA A 98 -9.83 -7.33 -9.16
CA ALA A 98 -10.24 -6.83 -10.47
C ALA A 98 -9.80 -7.74 -11.63
N ASN A 99 -8.90 -8.69 -11.39
CA ASN A 99 -8.35 -9.62 -12.37
C ASN A 99 -7.87 -8.93 -13.66
N CYS A 100 -7.18 -7.79 -13.52
CA CYS A 100 -6.75 -6.94 -14.62
C CYS A 100 -5.22 -6.92 -14.82
N HIS A 101 -4.47 -7.67 -14.01
CA HIS A 101 -3.01 -7.74 -14.10
C HIS A 101 -2.52 -9.17 -13.83
N ASP A 102 -1.80 -9.70 -14.77
CA ASP A 102 -1.23 -11.06 -14.73
C ASP A 102 0.27 -11.07 -14.37
N GLY A 103 0.87 -9.87 -14.23
CA GLY A 103 2.28 -9.68 -13.92
C GLY A 103 2.62 -9.71 -12.43
N LEU A 104 3.78 -9.18 -12.11
CA LEU A 104 4.30 -9.08 -10.75
C LEU A 104 3.99 -7.71 -10.13
N TYR A 105 4.10 -7.63 -8.80
CA TYR A 105 3.90 -6.39 -8.06
C TYR A 105 5.17 -5.97 -7.32
N PHE A 106 5.23 -4.67 -6.99
CA PHE A 106 6.12 -4.15 -5.97
C PHE A 106 5.35 -3.15 -5.09
N VAL A 107 5.46 -3.31 -3.76
CA VAL A 107 4.75 -2.50 -2.78
C VAL A 107 5.73 -1.52 -2.14
N LEU A 108 5.47 -0.23 -2.31
CA LEU A 108 6.33 0.85 -1.79
C LEU A 108 6.31 0.95 -0.27
N MET A 109 5.22 0.53 0.38
CA MET A 109 4.96 0.64 1.83
C MET A 109 4.94 2.07 2.38
N GLY A 110 4.92 3.07 1.50
CA GLY A 110 4.92 4.48 1.84
C GLY A 110 4.71 5.35 0.62
N GLN A 111 4.64 6.64 0.83
CA GLN A 111 4.52 7.64 -0.22
C GLN A 111 5.38 8.86 0.12
N VAL A 112 5.79 9.58 -0.91
CA VAL A 112 6.45 10.86 -0.73
C VAL A 112 5.40 11.91 -0.37
N SER A 113 5.60 12.63 0.73
CA SER A 113 4.72 13.72 1.17
C SER A 113 5.55 14.90 1.64
N PRO A 114 5.92 15.82 0.76
CA PRO A 114 6.71 17.00 1.11
C PRO A 114 6.05 17.83 2.20
N ALA A 115 4.72 17.93 2.21
CA ALA A 115 3.95 18.64 3.21
C ALA A 115 4.09 18.04 4.63
N GLN A 116 4.39 16.74 4.73
CA GLN A 116 4.61 16.04 6.00
C GLN A 116 6.11 15.78 6.28
N GLY A 117 7.00 16.34 5.46
CA GLY A 117 8.45 16.12 5.57
C GLY A 117 8.89 14.69 5.19
N MET A 118 8.03 13.92 4.55
CA MET A 118 8.35 12.58 4.05
C MET A 118 8.96 12.70 2.63
N ASP A 119 10.24 12.45 2.55
CA ASP A 119 11.00 12.43 1.31
C ASP A 119 11.01 11.03 0.67
N ILE A 120 11.89 10.81 -0.27
CA ILE A 120 12.04 9.55 -0.99
C ILE A 120 12.42 8.37 -0.07
N SER A 121 12.99 8.63 1.10
CA SER A 121 13.32 7.59 2.08
C SER A 121 12.08 6.94 2.72
N ALA A 122 10.91 7.60 2.61
CA ALA A 122 9.64 7.05 3.07
C ALA A 122 9.13 5.87 2.22
N VAL A 123 9.72 5.62 1.06
CA VAL A 123 9.36 4.52 0.15
C VAL A 123 10.51 3.52 0.06
N ALA A 124 10.20 2.26 -0.19
CA ALA A 124 11.19 1.17 -0.27
C ALA A 124 11.97 1.19 -1.59
N LEU A 125 12.56 2.34 -1.95
CA LEU A 125 13.20 2.56 -3.25
C LEU A 125 14.43 1.68 -3.47
N ASP A 126 15.28 1.52 -2.45
CA ASP A 126 16.48 0.68 -2.55
C ASP A 126 16.11 -0.78 -2.87
N LYS A 127 15.03 -1.28 -2.26
CA LYS A 127 14.51 -2.62 -2.55
C LYS A 127 13.93 -2.71 -3.96
N LEU A 128 13.26 -1.66 -4.45
CA LEU A 128 12.74 -1.61 -5.82
C LEU A 128 13.88 -1.65 -6.84
N VAL A 129 14.91 -0.84 -6.64
CA VAL A 129 16.09 -0.81 -7.53
C VAL A 129 16.79 -2.18 -7.53
N ALA A 130 17.02 -2.78 -6.36
CA ALA A 130 17.60 -4.11 -6.25
C ALA A 130 16.73 -5.17 -6.96
N ARG A 131 15.41 -5.07 -6.85
CA ARG A 131 14.46 -5.95 -7.55
C ARG A 131 14.59 -5.85 -9.06
N LEU A 132 14.65 -4.61 -9.59
CA LEU A 132 14.76 -4.37 -11.04
C LEU A 132 16.08 -4.88 -11.61
N GLN A 133 17.18 -4.69 -10.88
CA GLN A 133 18.50 -5.19 -11.30
C GLN A 133 18.61 -6.72 -11.31
N ALA A 134 17.81 -7.40 -10.51
CA ALA A 134 17.83 -8.87 -10.37
C ALA A 134 16.77 -9.58 -11.22
N SER A 135 16.13 -8.90 -12.20
CA SER A 135 15.01 -9.47 -12.96
C SER A 135 14.94 -8.91 -14.38
N ASP A 136 14.31 -9.68 -15.26
CA ASP A 136 14.10 -9.35 -16.67
C ASP A 136 12.80 -8.56 -16.90
N ILE A 137 12.61 -7.46 -16.12
CA ILE A 137 11.46 -6.58 -16.27
C ILE A 137 11.63 -5.73 -17.54
N GLU A 138 10.58 -5.69 -18.35
CA GLU A 138 10.52 -4.88 -19.58
C GLU A 138 9.50 -3.73 -19.45
N GLU A 139 8.41 -3.97 -18.70
CA GLU A 139 7.34 -2.99 -18.50
C GLU A 139 7.11 -2.69 -17.01
N ILE A 140 7.07 -1.40 -16.69
CA ILE A 140 6.74 -0.88 -15.36
C ILE A 140 5.43 -0.12 -15.45
N ILE A 141 4.45 -0.50 -14.62
CA ILE A 141 3.18 0.18 -14.47
C ILE A 141 3.16 0.88 -13.12
N ILE A 142 3.14 2.22 -13.11
CA ILE A 142 3.02 3.00 -11.88
C ILE A 142 1.54 3.09 -11.51
N ALA A 143 1.16 2.43 -10.42
CA ALA A 143 -0.21 2.33 -9.92
C ALA A 143 -0.36 2.95 -8.52
N THR A 144 0.27 4.12 -8.33
CA THR A 144 0.09 4.92 -7.11
C THR A 144 -1.24 5.67 -7.16
N ASN A 145 -1.77 6.01 -5.99
CA ASN A 145 -3.03 6.75 -5.86
C ASN A 145 -2.99 8.09 -6.61
N PHE A 146 -4.15 8.58 -7.04
CA PHE A 146 -4.31 9.91 -7.66
C PHE A 146 -4.55 11.01 -6.63
N THR A 147 -3.75 11.00 -5.55
CA THR A 147 -3.64 12.08 -4.57
C THR A 147 -2.39 12.91 -4.83
N ALA A 148 -2.25 14.06 -4.21
CA ALA A 148 -1.05 14.91 -4.35
C ALA A 148 0.25 14.14 -4.03
N GLU A 149 0.22 13.30 -2.97
CA GLU A 149 1.33 12.46 -2.56
C GLU A 149 1.60 11.33 -3.56
N GLY A 150 0.53 10.69 -4.04
CA GLY A 150 0.64 9.63 -5.05
C GLY A 150 1.14 10.16 -6.39
N ASP A 151 0.74 11.39 -6.78
CA ASP A 151 1.24 12.07 -7.97
C ASP A 151 2.71 12.44 -7.82
N ALA A 152 3.12 12.98 -6.66
CA ALA A 152 4.52 13.29 -6.36
C ALA A 152 5.39 12.02 -6.40
N THR A 153 4.90 10.93 -5.80
CA THR A 153 5.59 9.63 -5.83
C THR A 153 5.74 9.11 -7.26
N ALA A 154 4.66 9.16 -8.05
CA ALA A 154 4.69 8.73 -9.45
C ALA A 154 5.67 9.55 -10.29
N TYR A 155 5.72 10.86 -10.09
CA TYR A 155 6.66 11.73 -10.79
C TYR A 155 8.12 11.36 -10.50
N ILE A 156 8.44 11.13 -9.22
CA ILE A 156 9.80 10.74 -8.82
C ILE A 156 10.18 9.38 -9.43
N LEU A 157 9.26 8.41 -9.41
CA LEU A 157 9.48 7.11 -10.04
C LEU A 157 9.69 7.25 -11.56
N ALA A 158 8.87 8.07 -12.22
CA ALA A 158 8.99 8.31 -13.66
C ALA A 158 10.34 8.94 -14.01
N GLU A 159 10.80 9.93 -13.24
CA GLU A 159 12.13 10.53 -13.44
C GLU A 159 13.26 9.52 -13.17
N LEU A 160 13.14 8.66 -12.17
CA LEU A 160 14.10 7.59 -11.90
C LEU A 160 14.24 6.61 -13.08
N PHE A 161 13.13 6.27 -13.74
CA PHE A 161 13.11 5.31 -14.83
C PHE A 161 13.34 5.91 -16.23
N LYS A 162 13.37 7.24 -16.36
CA LYS A 162 13.38 7.97 -17.63
C LYS A 162 14.47 7.54 -18.61
N ASN A 163 15.66 7.22 -18.09
CA ASN A 163 16.82 6.85 -18.90
C ASN A 163 17.13 5.35 -18.81
N LEU A 164 16.22 4.55 -18.29
CA LEU A 164 16.35 3.11 -18.17
C LEU A 164 15.56 2.42 -19.29
N PRO A 165 15.90 1.18 -19.67
CA PRO A 165 15.33 0.51 -20.84
C PRO A 165 13.93 -0.07 -20.58
N TYR A 166 13.17 0.50 -19.64
CA TYR A 166 11.83 0.04 -19.31
C TYR A 166 10.76 0.81 -20.08
N LYS A 167 9.70 0.13 -20.51
CA LYS A 167 8.48 0.77 -20.91
C LYS A 167 7.70 1.19 -19.67
N VAL A 168 7.66 2.48 -19.37
CA VAL A 168 7.01 3.02 -18.17
C VAL A 168 5.65 3.57 -18.54
N SER A 169 4.63 3.16 -17.80
CA SER A 169 3.25 3.64 -17.93
C SER A 169 2.65 3.96 -16.56
N ARG A 170 1.54 4.68 -16.55
CA ARG A 170 0.75 4.96 -15.36
C ARG A 170 -0.69 4.57 -15.62
N LEU A 171 -1.42 4.19 -14.55
CA LEU A 171 -2.86 3.96 -14.67
C LEU A 171 -3.55 5.18 -15.27
N ALA A 172 -4.51 4.94 -16.17
CA ALA A 172 -5.31 6.02 -16.75
C ALA A 172 -6.26 6.59 -15.69
N ARG A 173 -6.46 7.91 -15.73
CA ARG A 173 -7.57 8.58 -15.05
C ARG A 173 -8.81 8.50 -15.94
N GLY A 174 -9.98 8.30 -15.36
CA GLY A 174 -11.18 8.17 -16.17
C GLY A 174 -12.47 8.42 -15.41
N ILE A 175 -13.53 8.65 -16.18
CA ILE A 175 -14.90 8.68 -15.69
C ILE A 175 -15.29 7.26 -15.30
N PRO A 176 -15.85 7.03 -14.08
CA PRO A 176 -16.25 5.70 -13.66
C PRO A 176 -17.36 5.14 -14.55
N LEU A 177 -17.35 3.84 -14.79
CA LEU A 177 -18.39 3.15 -15.53
C LEU A 177 -19.76 3.36 -14.86
N GLY A 178 -20.76 3.73 -15.64
CA GLY A 178 -22.11 4.03 -15.16
C GLY A 178 -22.26 5.42 -14.51
N GLY A 179 -21.20 6.22 -14.51
CA GLY A 179 -21.27 7.61 -14.04
C GLY A 179 -21.87 8.54 -15.08
N GLU A 180 -22.82 9.38 -14.69
CA GLU A 180 -23.32 10.48 -15.50
C GLU A 180 -22.38 11.68 -15.37
N MET A 181 -22.05 12.37 -16.49
CA MET A 181 -21.05 13.45 -16.53
C MET A 181 -21.39 14.61 -15.58
N GLU A 182 -22.67 14.86 -15.32
CA GLU A 182 -23.13 15.94 -14.45
C GLU A 182 -22.73 15.75 -12.96
N TYR A 183 -22.43 14.51 -12.54
CA TYR A 183 -21.99 14.19 -11.18
C TYR A 183 -20.47 14.01 -11.03
N VAL A 184 -19.74 14.14 -12.15
CA VAL A 184 -18.27 14.04 -12.13
C VAL A 184 -17.67 15.42 -11.90
N ASP A 185 -16.69 15.51 -11.00
CA ASP A 185 -16.00 16.76 -10.72
C ASP A 185 -15.23 17.31 -11.94
N ALA A 186 -15.08 18.63 -12.00
CA ALA A 186 -14.49 19.31 -13.14
C ALA A 186 -13.03 18.88 -13.43
N GLY A 187 -12.26 18.51 -12.39
CA GLY A 187 -10.88 18.05 -12.54
C GLY A 187 -10.82 16.69 -13.25
N THR A 188 -11.66 15.76 -12.85
CA THR A 188 -11.79 14.45 -13.50
C THR A 188 -12.26 14.58 -14.94
N LEU A 189 -13.24 15.43 -15.21
CA LEU A 189 -13.70 15.70 -16.59
C LEU A 189 -12.59 16.29 -17.46
N ALA A 190 -11.86 17.30 -16.97
CA ALA A 190 -10.75 17.90 -17.70
C ALA A 190 -9.68 16.85 -18.02
N GLN A 191 -9.30 16.03 -17.02
CA GLN A 191 -8.30 14.99 -17.22
C GLN A 191 -8.77 13.94 -18.24
N ALA A 192 -10.03 13.51 -18.19
CA ALA A 192 -10.59 12.57 -19.15
C ALA A 192 -10.55 13.10 -20.59
N VAL A 193 -10.72 14.43 -20.77
CA VAL A 193 -10.58 15.08 -22.08
C VAL A 193 -9.12 15.09 -22.55
N TYR A 194 -8.16 15.35 -21.66
CA TYR A 194 -6.73 15.30 -22.00
C TYR A 194 -6.27 13.89 -22.37
N ASP A 195 -6.73 12.89 -21.63
CA ASP A 195 -6.34 11.49 -21.79
C ASP A 195 -7.25 10.73 -22.78
N ARG A 196 -8.12 11.43 -23.53
CA ARG A 196 -9.05 10.84 -24.47
C ARG A 196 -8.34 9.97 -25.50
N ARG A 197 -8.95 8.85 -25.83
CA ARG A 197 -8.47 7.92 -26.85
C ARG A 197 -9.29 8.02 -28.11
N ASN A 198 -8.66 7.79 -29.27
CA ASN A 198 -9.38 7.65 -30.53
C ASN A 198 -10.24 6.39 -30.48
N ILE A 199 -11.50 6.52 -30.87
CA ILE A 199 -12.37 5.37 -31.14
C ILE A 199 -11.90 4.83 -32.49
N GLN A 200 -11.16 3.73 -32.45
CA GLN A 200 -10.85 2.98 -33.65
C GLN A 200 -12.07 2.12 -33.96
N SER A 201 -12.65 2.31 -35.14
CA SER A 201 -13.69 1.47 -35.73
C SER A 201 -13.13 0.12 -36.14
#